data_601da73fa42cbfbbc4a61a445676fa7e
#
_entry.id   601da73fa42cbfbbc4a61a445676fa7e
#
_cell.length_a   1.000
_cell.length_b   1.000
_cell.length_c   1.000
_cell.angle_alpha   90.00
_cell.angle_beta   90.00
_cell.angle_gamma   90.00
#
_symmetry.space_group_name_H-M   'P 1'
#
loop_
_entity.id
_entity.type
_entity.pdbx_description
1 polymer ?
#
loop_
_entity_poly.entity_id
_entity_poly.type
_entity_poly.pdbx_seq_one_letter_code
_entity_poly.pdbx_strand_id
1 'polypeptide(L)'
;MGSKLYQILGTAIICTMGINMGVVFTWPAFTISLFQSQNTTLNRPMTDMEISFFSSMSSIGALISTPTAGFLLDKLGRKYSSIFNSTGVALVWIILTLSRRVEWVLIAVLLSGIASSIFLVSSVYISEICQDSIRGTMTATNMVSYGLGMLLSYLLGGYLAYEMMLYVGLVLSVAGVVLLFLLKESPMHLLSKGLEQEAMQSIAYYRQLKIDSKEILDEINNMKRALNPDLDGDASPEEEKLKPDMKPAEKLSFWQFVKKSRSSRRAFVINLVVMTAAVFQGLIVVQIYAEPLFSEAIPTASPSFCSVMLAVAMAIAGIIAAFLTDIAGRRPLMIYASLGTGISCLVLGTQLQLHWGPTWITAVFMYIYPMMYTCGAGTVPFVLVAEIFLPEVKSIFSMILIELLWVCNFIILFIFNPLLKAVGWGPVFYIFAALSFLTAIYSFIFVPETKGLDVEAIQGLFAKKRKPKVNA
;
A
#
# COMPACT_ATOMS: atom_id res chain seq x y z
N MET A 1 18.69 -18.80 -19.48
CA MET A 1 17.78 -17.66 -19.73
C MET A 1 16.31 -18.07 -19.73
N GLY A 2 15.92 -19.24 -20.22
CA GLY A 2 14.52 -19.70 -20.28
C GLY A 2 13.82 -19.84 -18.95
N SER A 3 14.48 -20.31 -17.89
CA SER A 3 13.84 -20.60 -16.59
C SER A 3 13.30 -19.35 -15.85
N LYS A 4 13.82 -18.15 -16.12
CA LYS A 4 13.35 -16.89 -15.50
C LYS A 4 12.22 -16.23 -16.28
N LEU A 5 12.07 -16.54 -17.57
CA LEU A 5 11.10 -15.87 -18.45
C LEU A 5 9.65 -16.12 -17.98
N TYR A 6 9.29 -17.35 -17.64
CA TYR A 6 7.94 -17.68 -17.20
C TYR A 6 7.59 -17.08 -15.84
N GLN A 7 8.59 -16.91 -14.97
CA GLN A 7 8.42 -16.20 -13.69
C GLN A 7 8.18 -14.71 -13.92
N ILE A 8 8.93 -14.09 -14.83
CA ILE A 8 8.76 -12.68 -15.21
C ILE A 8 7.40 -12.48 -15.89
N LEU A 9 7.00 -13.36 -16.81
CA LEU A 9 5.68 -13.30 -17.45
C LEU A 9 4.55 -13.50 -16.43
N GLY A 10 4.69 -14.47 -15.54
CA GLY A 10 3.74 -14.68 -14.44
C GLY A 10 3.61 -13.44 -13.56
N THR A 11 4.74 -12.84 -13.19
CA THR A 11 4.77 -11.57 -12.44
C THR A 11 4.10 -10.44 -13.22
N ALA A 12 4.37 -10.30 -14.52
CA ALA A 12 3.75 -9.27 -15.35
C ALA A 12 2.21 -9.43 -15.40
N ILE A 13 1.71 -10.67 -15.48
CA ILE A 13 0.27 -10.95 -15.41
C ILE A 13 -0.29 -10.55 -14.02
N ILE A 14 0.39 -10.91 -12.93
CA ILE A 14 -0.06 -10.54 -11.58
C ILE A 14 -0.03 -9.01 -11.42
N CYS A 15 0.95 -8.32 -11.98
CA CYS A 15 1.07 -6.86 -11.95
C CYS A 15 -0.10 -6.14 -12.66
N THR A 16 -0.87 -6.80 -13.53
CA THR A 16 -2.11 -6.21 -14.07
C THR A 16 -3.11 -5.89 -12.97
N MET A 17 -3.11 -6.64 -11.87
CA MET A 17 -3.93 -6.34 -10.67
C MET A 17 -3.53 -4.99 -10.05
N GLY A 18 -2.21 -4.73 -9.92
CA GLY A 18 -1.69 -3.46 -9.41
C GLY A 18 -2.09 -2.28 -10.30
N ILE A 19 -2.01 -2.45 -11.63
CA ILE A 19 -2.47 -1.43 -12.59
C ILE A 19 -3.97 -1.16 -12.40
N ASN A 20 -4.80 -2.19 -12.35
CA ASN A 20 -6.25 -2.05 -12.14
C ASN A 20 -6.59 -1.38 -10.79
N MET A 21 -5.84 -1.72 -9.75
CA MET A 21 -5.95 -1.05 -8.45
C MET A 21 -5.63 0.45 -8.56
N GLY A 22 -4.52 0.81 -9.20
CA GLY A 22 -4.15 2.21 -9.43
C GLY A 22 -5.23 2.98 -10.17
N VAL A 23 -5.80 2.40 -11.23
CA VAL A 23 -6.89 3.03 -11.99
C VAL A 23 -8.13 3.21 -11.11
N VAL A 24 -8.56 2.18 -10.38
CA VAL A 24 -9.81 2.22 -9.60
C VAL A 24 -9.74 3.08 -8.34
N PHE A 25 -8.55 3.32 -7.79
CA PHE A 25 -8.41 4.21 -6.63
C PHE A 25 -8.28 5.69 -7.01
N THR A 26 -7.82 6.00 -8.22
CA THR A 26 -7.55 7.40 -8.61
C THR A 26 -8.57 7.99 -9.60
N TRP A 27 -9.46 7.17 -10.19
CA TRP A 27 -10.50 7.68 -11.09
C TRP A 27 -11.42 8.75 -10.47
N PRO A 28 -11.70 8.78 -9.13
CA PRO A 28 -12.51 9.84 -8.54
C PRO A 28 -11.92 11.24 -8.75
N ALA A 29 -10.59 11.36 -8.91
CA ALA A 29 -9.92 12.64 -9.06
C ALA A 29 -10.45 13.50 -10.23
N PHE A 30 -10.94 12.88 -11.29
CA PHE A 30 -11.45 13.57 -12.48
C PHE A 30 -12.98 13.64 -12.53
N THR A 31 -13.65 12.93 -11.67
CA THR A 31 -15.10 12.82 -11.69
C THR A 31 -15.78 13.66 -10.62
N ILE A 32 -15.05 14.10 -9.58
CA ILE A 32 -15.61 14.92 -8.51
C ILE A 32 -16.23 16.20 -9.09
N SER A 33 -15.46 16.99 -9.85
CA SER A 33 -15.95 18.23 -10.46
C SER A 33 -17.11 17.98 -11.43
N LEU A 34 -17.04 16.90 -12.22
CA LEU A 34 -18.10 16.50 -13.14
C LEU A 34 -19.38 16.13 -12.39
N PHE A 35 -19.28 15.37 -11.30
CA PHE A 35 -20.46 14.89 -10.54
C PHE A 35 -21.11 15.96 -9.68
N GLN A 36 -20.40 17.05 -9.37
CA GLN A 36 -20.96 18.23 -8.72
C GLN A 36 -21.60 19.21 -9.71
N SER A 37 -21.23 19.16 -11.00
CA SER A 37 -21.69 20.11 -12.00
C SER A 37 -23.15 19.86 -12.41
N GLN A 38 -23.82 20.89 -12.88
CA GLN A 38 -25.17 20.76 -13.47
C GLN A 38 -25.19 19.95 -14.78
N ASN A 39 -24.04 19.87 -15.47
CA ASN A 39 -23.83 19.09 -16.68
C ASN A 39 -23.30 17.67 -16.38
N THR A 40 -23.63 17.13 -15.22
CA THR A 40 -23.21 15.79 -14.82
C THR A 40 -23.72 14.71 -15.77
N THR A 41 -22.97 13.64 -15.92
CA THR A 41 -23.38 12.42 -16.65
C THR A 41 -24.32 11.53 -15.81
N LEU A 42 -24.50 11.84 -14.53
CA LEU A 42 -25.38 11.13 -13.61
C LEU A 42 -26.85 11.62 -13.76
N ASN A 43 -27.77 10.91 -13.13
CA ASN A 43 -29.18 11.28 -13.10
C ASN A 43 -29.45 12.63 -12.40
N ARG A 44 -28.58 13.07 -11.53
CA ARG A 44 -28.58 14.36 -10.84
C ARG A 44 -27.18 14.71 -10.33
N PRO A 45 -26.88 15.98 -10.06
CA PRO A 45 -25.64 16.35 -9.36
C PRO A 45 -25.58 15.70 -7.97
N MET A 46 -24.36 15.33 -7.54
CA MET A 46 -24.13 14.86 -6.18
C MET A 46 -24.18 16.02 -5.19
N THR A 47 -24.78 15.79 -4.05
CA THR A 47 -24.73 16.70 -2.90
C THR A 47 -23.35 16.67 -2.26
N ASP A 48 -23.04 17.67 -1.43
CA ASP A 48 -21.76 17.77 -0.72
C ASP A 48 -21.48 16.56 0.18
N MET A 49 -22.55 16.03 0.82
CA MET A 49 -22.44 14.83 1.63
C MET A 49 -22.14 13.59 0.77
N GLU A 50 -22.77 13.49 -0.40
CA GLU A 50 -22.52 12.39 -1.34
C GLU A 50 -21.09 12.43 -1.91
N ILE A 51 -20.54 13.62 -2.15
CA ILE A 51 -19.12 13.77 -2.53
C ILE A 51 -18.20 13.33 -1.41
N SER A 52 -18.52 13.65 -0.16
CA SER A 52 -17.74 13.16 1.00
C SER A 52 -17.78 11.62 1.09
N PHE A 53 -18.93 11.00 0.86
CA PHE A 53 -19.01 9.54 0.75
C PHE A 53 -18.28 9.01 -0.49
N PHE A 54 -18.44 9.64 -1.64
CA PHE A 54 -17.79 9.24 -2.88
C PHE A 54 -16.26 9.20 -2.77
N SER A 55 -15.66 10.16 -2.08
CA SER A 55 -14.21 10.19 -1.85
C SER A 55 -13.72 9.19 -0.79
N SER A 56 -14.57 8.79 0.17
CA SER A 56 -14.16 8.05 1.37
C SER A 56 -14.62 6.59 1.44
N MET A 57 -15.70 6.21 0.73
CA MET A 57 -16.32 4.87 0.88
C MET A 57 -15.41 3.71 0.48
N SER A 58 -14.45 3.93 -0.43
CA SER A 58 -13.45 2.90 -0.76
C SER A 58 -12.64 2.46 0.47
N SER A 59 -12.41 3.36 1.42
CA SER A 59 -11.73 3.02 2.67
C SER A 59 -12.57 2.10 3.56
N ILE A 60 -13.91 2.24 3.57
CA ILE A 60 -14.81 1.31 4.27
C ILE A 60 -14.76 -0.07 3.61
N GLY A 61 -14.79 -0.11 2.27
CA GLY A 61 -14.62 -1.37 1.54
C GLY A 61 -13.29 -2.04 1.83
N ALA A 62 -12.22 -1.27 1.99
CA ALA A 62 -10.91 -1.75 2.37
C ALA A 62 -10.86 -2.35 3.79
N LEU A 63 -11.53 -1.72 4.77
CA LEU A 63 -11.68 -2.27 6.12
C LEU A 63 -12.33 -3.66 6.15
N ILE A 64 -13.21 -3.94 5.20
CA ILE A 64 -13.87 -5.25 5.09
C ILE A 64 -12.97 -6.23 4.34
N SER A 65 -12.31 -5.78 3.28
CA SER A 65 -11.56 -6.66 2.38
C SER A 65 -10.19 -7.07 2.92
N THR A 66 -9.51 -6.22 3.67
CA THR A 66 -8.15 -6.50 4.16
C THR A 66 -8.09 -7.71 5.12
N PRO A 67 -8.95 -7.84 6.15
CA PRO A 67 -8.95 -9.02 7.01
C PRO A 67 -9.38 -10.29 6.27
N THR A 68 -10.31 -10.15 5.31
CA THR A 68 -10.81 -11.29 4.54
C THR A 68 -9.78 -11.82 3.54
N ALA A 69 -8.85 -11.00 3.09
CA ALA A 69 -7.83 -11.38 2.11
C ALA A 69 -6.93 -12.52 2.62
N GLY A 70 -6.49 -12.45 3.88
CA GLY A 70 -5.69 -13.52 4.49
C GLY A 70 -6.45 -14.85 4.49
N PHE A 71 -7.71 -14.83 4.94
CA PHE A 71 -8.56 -16.01 4.94
C PHE A 71 -8.79 -16.59 3.52
N LEU A 72 -9.01 -15.73 2.54
CA LEU A 72 -9.16 -16.14 1.15
C LEU A 72 -7.89 -16.78 0.59
N LEU A 73 -6.72 -16.19 0.87
CA LEU A 73 -5.42 -16.73 0.48
C LEU A 73 -5.20 -18.15 1.03
N ASP A 74 -5.55 -18.38 2.29
CA ASP A 74 -5.37 -19.69 2.93
C ASP A 74 -6.38 -20.72 2.43
N LYS A 75 -7.62 -20.31 2.14
CA LYS A 75 -8.71 -21.21 1.76
C LYS A 75 -8.74 -21.50 0.25
N LEU A 76 -8.69 -20.44 -0.57
CA LEU A 76 -8.84 -20.52 -2.04
C LEU A 76 -7.51 -20.69 -2.76
N GLY A 77 -6.38 -20.31 -2.13
CA GLY A 77 -5.07 -20.23 -2.79
C GLY A 77 -4.81 -18.85 -3.39
N ARG A 78 -3.63 -18.72 -3.98
CA ARG A 78 -3.15 -17.42 -4.47
C ARG A 78 -3.80 -17.05 -5.81
N LYS A 79 -3.91 -18.02 -6.71
CA LYS A 79 -4.53 -17.85 -8.03
C LYS A 79 -6.01 -17.45 -7.91
N TYR A 80 -6.79 -18.24 -7.19
CA TYR A 80 -8.24 -18.00 -7.11
C TYR A 80 -8.56 -16.75 -6.27
N SER A 81 -7.77 -16.43 -5.24
CA SER A 81 -7.89 -15.16 -4.52
C SER A 81 -7.59 -13.95 -5.43
N SER A 82 -6.59 -14.07 -6.33
CA SER A 82 -6.29 -13.05 -7.33
C SER A 82 -7.45 -12.86 -8.32
N ILE A 83 -8.04 -13.96 -8.81
CA ILE A 83 -9.19 -13.93 -9.72
C ILE A 83 -10.40 -13.31 -9.01
N PHE A 84 -10.66 -13.68 -7.76
CA PHE A 84 -11.76 -13.13 -6.96
C PHE A 84 -11.65 -11.60 -6.81
N ASN A 85 -10.47 -11.11 -6.40
CA ASN A 85 -10.23 -9.68 -6.26
C ASN A 85 -10.35 -8.93 -7.61
N SER A 86 -9.76 -9.47 -8.67
CA SER A 86 -9.83 -8.85 -10.00
C SER A 86 -11.26 -8.85 -10.55
N THR A 87 -12.05 -9.88 -10.28
CA THR A 87 -13.47 -9.94 -10.63
C THR A 87 -14.26 -8.88 -9.85
N GLY A 88 -13.94 -8.65 -8.56
CA GLY A 88 -14.51 -7.57 -7.78
C GLY A 88 -14.28 -6.19 -8.41
N VAL A 89 -13.06 -5.94 -8.89
CA VAL A 89 -12.73 -4.68 -9.62
C VAL A 89 -13.48 -4.58 -10.95
N ALA A 90 -13.61 -5.68 -11.70
CA ALA A 90 -14.39 -5.69 -12.94
C ALA A 90 -15.88 -5.38 -12.68
N LEU A 91 -16.45 -5.91 -11.58
CA LEU A 91 -17.82 -5.59 -11.17
C LEU A 91 -18.02 -4.09 -10.88
N VAL A 92 -17.03 -3.41 -10.29
CA VAL A 92 -17.06 -1.95 -10.11
C VAL A 92 -17.30 -1.26 -11.45
N TRP A 93 -16.47 -1.58 -12.46
CA TRP A 93 -16.60 -0.97 -13.79
C TRP A 93 -17.92 -1.34 -14.49
N ILE A 94 -18.41 -2.57 -14.32
CA ILE A 94 -19.72 -3.00 -14.85
C ILE A 94 -20.84 -2.13 -14.25
N ILE A 95 -20.86 -1.95 -12.93
CA ILE A 95 -21.88 -1.15 -12.24
C ILE A 95 -21.84 0.30 -12.74
N LEU A 96 -20.64 0.89 -12.84
CA LEU A 96 -20.45 2.27 -13.31
C LEU A 96 -20.88 2.44 -14.78
N THR A 97 -20.69 1.42 -15.62
CA THR A 97 -21.06 1.46 -17.05
C THR A 97 -22.59 1.31 -17.24
N LEU A 98 -23.23 0.45 -16.43
CA LEU A 98 -24.66 0.15 -16.59
C LEU A 98 -25.58 1.14 -15.91
N SER A 99 -25.11 1.87 -14.88
CA SER A 99 -25.98 2.74 -14.09
C SER A 99 -25.41 4.16 -13.99
N ARG A 100 -26.31 5.14 -14.20
CA ARG A 100 -26.02 6.58 -14.02
C ARG A 100 -26.62 7.12 -12.71
N ARG A 101 -27.12 6.27 -11.81
CA ARG A 101 -27.69 6.70 -10.54
C ARG A 101 -26.58 6.88 -9.50
N VAL A 102 -26.67 7.95 -8.73
CA VAL A 102 -25.71 8.31 -7.66
C VAL A 102 -25.54 7.15 -6.68
N GLU A 103 -26.61 6.46 -6.29
CA GLU A 103 -26.59 5.38 -5.33
C GLU A 103 -25.71 4.20 -5.79
N TRP A 104 -25.82 3.82 -7.08
CA TRP A 104 -24.99 2.76 -7.65
C TRP A 104 -23.52 3.16 -7.79
N VAL A 105 -23.25 4.43 -8.05
CA VAL A 105 -21.86 4.95 -8.06
C VAL A 105 -21.26 4.84 -6.66
N LEU A 106 -21.98 5.19 -5.62
CA LEU A 106 -21.50 5.04 -4.22
C LEU A 106 -21.25 3.58 -3.85
N ILE A 107 -22.16 2.67 -4.28
CA ILE A 107 -21.94 1.21 -4.08
C ILE A 107 -20.70 0.75 -4.85
N ALA A 108 -20.48 1.21 -6.08
CA ALA A 108 -19.29 0.87 -6.85
C ALA A 108 -18.00 1.34 -6.15
N VAL A 109 -17.99 2.55 -5.57
CA VAL A 109 -16.85 3.04 -4.80
C VAL A 109 -16.64 2.23 -3.51
N LEU A 110 -17.70 1.84 -2.83
CA LEU A 110 -17.57 0.93 -1.68
C LEU A 110 -16.93 -0.41 -2.10
N LEU A 111 -17.41 -1.01 -3.19
CA LEU A 111 -16.86 -2.25 -3.72
C LEU A 111 -15.41 -2.09 -4.23
N SER A 112 -15.02 -0.89 -4.69
CA SER A 112 -13.64 -0.64 -5.11
C SER A 112 -12.63 -0.85 -3.99
N GLY A 113 -13.06 -0.74 -2.73
CA GLY A 113 -12.22 -1.07 -1.57
C GLY A 113 -11.72 -2.52 -1.55
N ILE A 114 -12.35 -3.45 -2.29
CA ILE A 114 -11.85 -4.83 -2.49
C ILE A 114 -10.45 -4.79 -3.11
N ALA A 115 -10.18 -3.80 -3.98
CA ALA A 115 -8.87 -3.63 -4.60
C ALA A 115 -7.74 -3.41 -3.57
N SER A 116 -8.03 -2.96 -2.35
CA SER A 116 -6.99 -2.77 -1.30
C SER A 116 -6.25 -4.06 -0.94
N SER A 117 -6.92 -5.20 -1.01
CA SER A 117 -6.35 -6.51 -0.72
C SER A 117 -5.38 -7.01 -1.80
N ILE A 118 -5.40 -6.38 -2.98
CA ILE A 118 -4.55 -6.76 -4.12
C ILE A 118 -3.07 -6.70 -3.75
N PHE A 119 -2.61 -5.69 -2.99
CA PHE A 119 -1.21 -5.61 -2.59
C PHE A 119 -0.75 -6.82 -1.78
N LEU A 120 -1.58 -7.31 -0.86
CA LEU A 120 -1.26 -8.49 -0.08
C LEU A 120 -1.23 -9.73 -0.98
N VAL A 121 -2.31 -9.95 -1.74
CA VAL A 121 -2.48 -11.15 -2.56
C VAL A 121 -1.40 -11.25 -3.64
N SER A 122 -1.14 -10.16 -4.36
CA SER A 122 -0.13 -10.13 -5.44
C SER A 122 1.29 -10.28 -4.90
N SER A 123 1.63 -9.62 -3.79
CA SER A 123 2.97 -9.73 -3.19
C SER A 123 3.27 -11.16 -2.72
N VAL A 124 2.30 -11.82 -2.07
CA VAL A 124 2.44 -13.21 -1.64
C VAL A 124 2.58 -14.12 -2.87
N TYR A 125 1.71 -13.95 -3.88
CA TYR A 125 1.74 -14.79 -5.07
C TYR A 125 3.06 -14.65 -5.84
N ILE A 126 3.54 -13.43 -6.08
CA ILE A 126 4.83 -13.16 -6.74
C ILE A 126 5.98 -13.80 -5.93
N SER A 127 5.98 -13.64 -4.60
CA SER A 127 7.05 -14.17 -3.76
C SER A 127 7.16 -15.70 -3.77
N GLU A 128 6.03 -16.40 -3.97
CA GLU A 128 5.97 -17.86 -3.96
C GLU A 128 6.25 -18.49 -5.35
N ILE A 129 6.05 -17.76 -6.46
CA ILE A 129 6.37 -18.27 -7.81
C ILE A 129 7.79 -17.93 -8.24
N CYS A 130 8.41 -16.89 -7.66
CA CYS A 130 9.73 -16.41 -8.07
C CYS A 130 10.85 -17.09 -7.26
N GLN A 131 11.98 -17.35 -7.95
CA GLN A 131 13.22 -17.79 -7.32
C GLN A 131 13.80 -16.69 -6.42
N ASP A 132 14.56 -17.09 -5.40
CA ASP A 132 15.19 -16.16 -4.43
C ASP A 132 16.01 -15.07 -5.10
N SER A 133 16.72 -15.42 -6.20
CA SER A 133 17.60 -14.51 -6.94
C SER A 133 16.88 -13.32 -7.60
N ILE A 134 15.56 -13.42 -7.85
CA ILE A 134 14.76 -12.36 -8.50
C ILE A 134 13.55 -11.94 -7.66
N ARG A 135 13.23 -12.64 -6.58
CA ARG A 135 12.04 -12.44 -5.75
C ARG A 135 11.87 -10.99 -5.30
N GLY A 136 12.92 -10.38 -4.76
CA GLY A 136 12.88 -9.00 -4.26
C GLY A 136 12.53 -8.01 -5.38
N THR A 137 13.21 -8.11 -6.52
CA THR A 137 12.94 -7.24 -7.69
C THR A 137 11.52 -7.44 -8.22
N MET A 138 11.07 -8.70 -8.35
CA MET A 138 9.74 -9.01 -8.86
C MET A 138 8.64 -8.53 -7.91
N THR A 139 8.82 -8.65 -6.60
CA THR A 139 7.87 -8.12 -5.62
C THR A 139 7.81 -6.59 -5.65
N ALA A 140 8.93 -5.91 -5.87
CA ALA A 140 8.97 -4.46 -6.01
C ALA A 140 8.20 -3.96 -7.25
N THR A 141 8.12 -4.75 -8.34
CA THR A 141 7.34 -4.37 -9.54
C THR A 141 5.84 -4.21 -9.25
N ASN A 142 5.33 -4.82 -8.18
CA ASN A 142 3.93 -4.65 -7.76
C ASN A 142 3.61 -3.18 -7.39
N MET A 143 4.51 -2.51 -6.66
CA MET A 143 4.35 -1.08 -6.34
C MET A 143 4.48 -0.20 -7.58
N VAL A 144 5.41 -0.55 -8.48
CA VAL A 144 5.56 0.16 -9.77
C VAL A 144 4.29 0.02 -10.60
N SER A 145 3.66 -1.16 -10.64
CA SER A 145 2.42 -1.39 -11.38
C SER A 145 1.25 -0.54 -10.86
N TYR A 146 1.14 -0.36 -9.54
CA TYR A 146 0.17 0.58 -8.96
C TYR A 146 0.41 2.02 -9.44
N GLY A 147 1.66 2.48 -9.41
CA GLY A 147 2.02 3.81 -9.92
C GLY A 147 1.71 3.99 -11.40
N LEU A 148 1.95 2.96 -12.22
CA LEU A 148 1.54 2.96 -13.63
C LEU A 148 0.02 3.01 -13.80
N GLY A 149 -0.73 2.31 -12.96
CA GLY A 149 -2.19 2.38 -12.94
C GLY A 149 -2.71 3.76 -12.59
N MET A 150 -2.11 4.43 -11.59
CA MET A 150 -2.43 5.80 -11.23
C MET A 150 -2.12 6.77 -12.39
N LEU A 151 -0.95 6.65 -13.02
CA LEU A 151 -0.59 7.43 -14.21
C LEU A 151 -1.59 7.22 -15.34
N LEU A 152 -1.95 5.96 -15.61
CA LEU A 152 -2.95 5.61 -16.63
C LEU A 152 -4.31 6.22 -16.32
N SER A 153 -4.77 6.18 -15.07
CA SER A 153 -6.02 6.80 -14.63
C SER A 153 -6.03 8.30 -14.90
N TYR A 154 -4.94 8.99 -14.59
CA TYR A 154 -4.82 10.43 -14.84
C TYR A 154 -4.77 10.77 -16.33
N LEU A 155 -4.13 9.93 -17.13
CA LEU A 155 -4.17 10.08 -18.59
C LEU A 155 -5.58 9.85 -19.14
N LEU A 156 -6.23 8.78 -18.75
CA LEU A 156 -7.57 8.44 -19.24
C LEU A 156 -8.60 9.50 -18.81
N GLY A 157 -8.61 9.85 -17.51
CA GLY A 157 -9.56 10.81 -16.97
C GLY A 157 -9.35 12.23 -17.46
N GLY A 158 -8.10 12.60 -17.78
CA GLY A 158 -7.78 13.95 -18.25
C GLY A 158 -8.01 14.19 -19.73
N TYR A 159 -7.98 13.14 -20.57
CA TYR A 159 -8.02 13.28 -22.01
C TYR A 159 -9.17 12.55 -22.70
N LEU A 160 -9.86 11.65 -22.01
CA LEU A 160 -11.00 10.92 -22.57
C LEU A 160 -12.30 11.37 -21.91
N ALA A 161 -13.40 11.24 -22.67
CA ALA A 161 -14.75 11.40 -22.10
C ALA A 161 -15.00 10.34 -21.03
N TYR A 162 -15.77 10.69 -20.00
CA TYR A 162 -16.07 9.81 -18.86
C TYR A 162 -16.52 8.40 -19.28
N GLU A 163 -17.41 8.30 -20.27
CA GLU A 163 -17.91 7.01 -20.77
C GLU A 163 -16.78 6.13 -21.37
N MET A 164 -15.88 6.75 -22.15
CA MET A 164 -14.73 6.03 -22.72
C MET A 164 -13.78 5.52 -21.64
N MET A 165 -13.56 6.30 -20.59
CA MET A 165 -12.77 5.89 -19.43
C MET A 165 -13.38 4.66 -18.76
N LEU A 166 -14.71 4.59 -18.59
CA LEU A 166 -15.41 3.43 -18.03
C LEU A 166 -15.18 2.16 -18.88
N TYR A 167 -15.32 2.27 -20.20
CA TYR A 167 -15.08 1.13 -21.10
C TYR A 167 -13.62 0.65 -21.06
N VAL A 168 -12.68 1.57 -21.03
CA VAL A 168 -11.24 1.20 -20.91
C VAL A 168 -10.97 0.51 -19.58
N GLY A 169 -11.49 1.04 -18.46
CA GLY A 169 -11.38 0.42 -17.14
C GLY A 169 -11.98 -0.99 -17.10
N LEU A 170 -13.16 -1.17 -17.71
CA LEU A 170 -13.82 -2.46 -17.84
C LEU A 170 -12.96 -3.46 -18.66
N VAL A 171 -12.49 -3.06 -19.83
CA VAL A 171 -11.66 -3.91 -20.70
C VAL A 171 -10.37 -4.32 -20.00
N LEU A 172 -9.68 -3.38 -19.32
CA LEU A 172 -8.46 -3.68 -18.58
C LEU A 172 -8.71 -4.67 -17.44
N SER A 173 -9.81 -4.50 -16.71
CA SER A 173 -10.15 -5.39 -15.58
C SER A 173 -10.53 -6.79 -16.07
N VAL A 174 -11.35 -6.90 -17.11
CA VAL A 174 -11.72 -8.19 -17.70
C VAL A 174 -10.50 -8.88 -18.30
N ALA A 175 -9.65 -8.15 -19.02
CA ALA A 175 -8.40 -8.70 -19.56
C ALA A 175 -7.49 -9.21 -18.42
N GLY A 176 -7.38 -8.48 -17.30
CA GLY A 176 -6.66 -8.92 -16.11
C GLY A 176 -7.19 -10.23 -15.56
N VAL A 177 -8.52 -10.38 -15.43
CA VAL A 177 -9.15 -11.63 -14.99
C VAL A 177 -8.80 -12.77 -15.93
N VAL A 178 -8.95 -12.58 -17.24
CA VAL A 178 -8.66 -13.62 -18.25
C VAL A 178 -7.19 -14.05 -18.20
N LEU A 179 -6.27 -13.09 -18.07
CA LEU A 179 -4.83 -13.39 -17.98
C LEU A 179 -4.49 -14.20 -16.73
N LEU A 180 -5.13 -13.95 -15.60
CA LEU A 180 -4.90 -14.70 -14.35
C LEU A 180 -5.27 -16.18 -14.48
N PHE A 181 -6.23 -16.54 -15.32
CA PHE A 181 -6.56 -17.95 -15.58
C PHE A 181 -5.41 -18.73 -16.22
N LEU A 182 -4.50 -18.06 -16.95
CA LEU A 182 -3.33 -18.69 -17.58
C LEU A 182 -2.27 -19.13 -16.57
N LEU A 183 -2.28 -18.57 -15.36
CA LEU A 183 -1.31 -18.88 -14.32
C LEU A 183 -1.61 -20.23 -13.65
N LYS A 184 -0.56 -20.83 -13.07
CA LYS A 184 -0.67 -22.00 -12.18
C LYS A 184 -0.74 -21.52 -10.72
N GLU A 185 -1.39 -22.32 -9.87
CA GLU A 185 -1.45 -22.03 -8.44
C GLU A 185 -0.06 -22.06 -7.80
N SER A 186 0.09 -21.38 -6.66
CA SER A 186 1.35 -21.34 -5.92
C SER A 186 1.79 -22.73 -5.46
N PRO A 187 3.06 -23.11 -5.69
CA PRO A 187 3.60 -24.38 -5.20
C PRO A 187 3.49 -24.53 -3.68
N MET A 188 3.75 -23.42 -2.94
CA MET A 188 3.71 -23.42 -1.48
C MET A 188 2.29 -23.70 -0.95
N HIS A 189 1.27 -23.11 -1.58
CA HIS A 189 -0.11 -23.37 -1.22
C HIS A 189 -0.51 -24.83 -1.50
N LEU A 190 -0.14 -25.36 -2.68
CA LEU A 190 -0.44 -26.74 -3.05
C LEU A 190 0.20 -27.73 -2.07
N LEU A 191 1.45 -27.50 -1.66
CA LEU A 191 2.13 -28.31 -0.64
C LEU A 191 1.43 -28.23 0.73
N SER A 192 0.99 -27.05 1.15
CA SER A 192 0.25 -26.89 2.40
C SER A 192 -1.07 -27.65 2.44
N LYS A 193 -1.64 -27.95 1.25
CA LYS A 193 -2.82 -28.77 1.07
C LYS A 193 -2.52 -30.27 0.87
N GLY A 194 -1.24 -30.67 0.86
CA GLY A 194 -0.83 -32.05 0.61
C GLY A 194 -0.85 -32.48 -0.86
N LEU A 195 -1.03 -31.53 -1.80
CA LEU A 195 -1.11 -31.78 -3.24
C LEU A 195 0.29 -31.70 -3.89
N GLU A 196 1.17 -32.64 -3.52
CA GLU A 196 2.59 -32.62 -3.92
C GLU A 196 2.80 -32.70 -5.43
N GLN A 197 2.06 -33.56 -6.11
CA GLN A 197 2.19 -33.72 -7.58
C GLN A 197 1.82 -32.43 -8.32
N GLU A 198 0.76 -31.75 -7.87
CA GLU A 198 0.35 -30.49 -8.47
C GLU A 198 1.35 -29.37 -8.16
N ALA A 199 1.98 -29.38 -6.97
CA ALA A 199 3.06 -28.47 -6.63
C ALA A 199 4.28 -28.67 -7.53
N MET A 200 4.70 -29.92 -7.79
CA MET A 200 5.77 -30.25 -8.73
C MET A 200 5.45 -29.75 -10.14
N GLN A 201 4.21 -29.93 -10.62
CA GLN A 201 3.76 -29.41 -11.92
C GLN A 201 3.79 -27.90 -11.99
N SER A 202 3.45 -27.20 -10.89
CA SER A 202 3.50 -25.74 -10.81
C SER A 202 4.94 -25.25 -10.87
N ILE A 203 5.86 -25.84 -10.10
CA ILE A 203 7.28 -25.53 -10.16
C ILE A 203 7.83 -25.78 -11.57
N ALA A 204 7.54 -26.95 -12.16
CA ALA A 204 7.96 -27.30 -13.50
C ALA A 204 7.51 -26.25 -14.54
N TYR A 205 6.28 -25.75 -14.41
CA TYR A 205 5.74 -24.68 -15.27
C TYR A 205 6.54 -23.38 -15.12
N TYR A 206 6.77 -22.90 -13.90
CA TYR A 206 7.46 -21.63 -13.69
C TYR A 206 8.99 -21.72 -13.89
N ARG A 207 9.59 -22.91 -13.73
CA ARG A 207 11.04 -23.15 -13.91
C ARG A 207 11.39 -23.64 -15.31
N GLN A 208 10.39 -24.09 -16.08
CA GLN A 208 10.59 -24.73 -17.41
C GLN A 208 11.54 -25.93 -17.31
N LEU A 209 11.33 -26.78 -16.30
CA LEU A 209 12.08 -27.99 -16.06
C LEU A 209 11.16 -29.21 -16.19
N LYS A 210 11.77 -30.40 -16.40
CA LYS A 210 11.01 -31.65 -16.33
C LYS A 210 10.63 -31.97 -14.89
N ILE A 211 9.42 -32.48 -14.67
CA ILE A 211 8.86 -32.76 -13.33
C ILE A 211 9.80 -33.63 -12.49
N ASP A 212 10.47 -34.61 -13.13
CA ASP A 212 11.36 -35.57 -12.44
C ASP A 212 12.78 -35.04 -12.29
N SER A 213 13.05 -33.76 -12.54
CA SER A 213 14.39 -33.19 -12.37
C SER A 213 14.78 -33.11 -10.90
N LYS A 214 16.06 -33.34 -10.61
CA LYS A 214 16.61 -33.25 -9.24
C LYS A 214 16.36 -31.86 -8.63
N GLU A 215 16.42 -30.83 -9.43
CA GLU A 215 16.23 -29.43 -9.00
C GLU A 215 14.82 -29.19 -8.46
N ILE A 216 13.78 -29.78 -9.08
CA ILE A 216 12.39 -29.70 -8.58
C ILE A 216 12.24 -30.47 -7.28
N LEU A 217 12.82 -31.66 -7.19
CA LEU A 217 12.78 -32.47 -5.94
C LEU A 217 13.47 -31.75 -4.78
N ASP A 218 14.62 -31.14 -5.04
CA ASP A 218 15.34 -30.36 -4.04
C ASP A 218 14.52 -29.11 -3.60
N GLU A 219 13.90 -28.39 -4.54
CA GLU A 219 13.04 -27.24 -4.24
C GLU A 219 11.80 -27.64 -3.43
N ILE A 220 11.13 -28.74 -3.76
CA ILE A 220 10.00 -29.32 -3.02
C ILE A 220 10.44 -29.68 -1.58
N ASN A 221 11.57 -30.34 -1.42
CA ASN A 221 12.06 -30.74 -0.10
C ASN A 221 12.38 -29.51 0.76
N ASN A 222 12.96 -28.45 0.18
CA ASN A 222 13.22 -27.21 0.87
C ASN A 222 11.90 -26.53 1.30
N MET A 223 10.88 -26.53 0.44
CA MET A 223 9.54 -25.99 0.77
C MET A 223 8.86 -26.81 1.87
N LYS A 224 8.97 -28.14 1.85
CA LYS A 224 8.45 -29.02 2.93
C LYS A 224 9.10 -28.74 4.27
N ARG A 225 10.42 -28.53 4.30
CA ARG A 225 11.14 -28.12 5.52
C ARG A 225 10.66 -26.76 6.03
N ALA A 226 10.45 -25.81 5.14
CA ALA A 226 9.93 -24.49 5.51
C ALA A 226 8.50 -24.56 6.09
N LEU A 227 7.65 -25.52 5.63
CA LEU A 227 6.30 -25.72 6.14
C LEU A 227 6.25 -26.48 7.46
N ASN A 228 7.18 -27.41 7.68
CA ASN A 228 7.28 -28.25 8.87
C ASN A 228 8.72 -28.22 9.41
N PRO A 229 9.08 -27.23 10.23
CA PRO A 229 10.42 -27.14 10.83
C PRO A 229 10.75 -28.34 11.73
N ASP A 230 9.75 -29.06 12.23
CA ASP A 230 9.92 -30.24 13.08
C ASP A 230 10.40 -31.49 12.28
N LEU A 231 10.44 -31.43 10.94
CA LEU A 231 10.99 -32.49 10.10
C LEU A 231 12.55 -32.48 10.06
N ASP A 232 13.20 -31.45 10.59
CA ASP A 232 14.65 -31.42 10.82
C ASP A 232 15.10 -32.27 12.04
N GLY A 233 14.28 -33.19 12.50
CA GLY A 233 14.57 -34.16 13.56
C GLY A 233 15.68 -35.18 13.27
N ASP A 234 16.41 -35.05 12.14
CA ASP A 234 17.69 -35.70 11.87
C ASP A 234 18.88 -34.75 12.18
N ALA A 235 18.74 -33.93 13.24
CA ALA A 235 19.94 -33.37 13.88
C ALA A 235 20.86 -34.51 14.31
N SER A 236 22.13 -34.49 13.89
CA SER A 236 23.09 -35.51 14.26
C SER A 236 23.10 -35.68 15.78
N PRO A 237 23.33 -36.93 16.31
CA PRO A 237 23.33 -37.19 17.75
C PRO A 237 24.33 -36.34 18.56
N GLU A 238 25.20 -35.60 17.88
CA GLU A 238 26.15 -34.66 18.47
C GLU A 238 25.57 -33.24 18.67
N GLU A 239 24.64 -32.80 17.83
CA GLU A 239 23.95 -31.50 17.99
C GLU A 239 22.86 -31.55 19.06
N GLU A 240 22.23 -32.70 19.28
CA GLU A 240 21.23 -32.92 20.34
C GLU A 240 21.85 -32.82 21.75
N LYS A 241 23.14 -33.13 21.89
CA LYS A 241 23.89 -33.01 23.15
C LYS A 241 24.32 -31.58 23.49
N LEU A 242 24.25 -30.66 22.55
CA LEU A 242 24.63 -29.25 22.71
C LEU A 242 23.43 -28.31 23.01
N LYS A 243 22.21 -28.81 22.98
CA LYS A 243 21.01 -28.06 23.43
C LYS A 243 20.73 -28.45 24.90
N PRO A 244 21.14 -27.62 25.90
CA PRO A 244 20.70 -27.86 27.28
C PRO A 244 19.17 -27.77 27.32
N ASP A 245 18.55 -28.57 28.18
CA ASP A 245 17.11 -28.70 28.47
C ASP A 245 16.33 -27.35 28.37
N MET A 246 16.10 -26.87 27.17
CA MET A 246 15.10 -25.83 26.94
C MET A 246 13.75 -26.54 26.88
N LYS A 247 13.02 -26.53 28.01
CA LYS A 247 11.58 -26.80 28.02
C LYS A 247 10.96 -26.03 26.86
N PRO A 248 10.11 -26.67 26.01
CA PRO A 248 9.40 -25.94 24.96
C PRO A 248 8.75 -24.71 25.59
N ALA A 249 9.16 -23.52 25.13
CA ALA A 249 8.60 -22.29 25.65
C ALA A 249 7.07 -22.38 25.47
N GLU A 250 6.31 -22.34 26.56
CA GLU A 250 4.85 -22.32 26.51
C GLU A 250 4.46 -21.25 25.47
N LYS A 251 3.79 -21.65 24.39
CA LYS A 251 3.27 -20.72 23.38
C LYS A 251 2.26 -19.82 24.10
N LEU A 252 2.72 -18.69 24.59
CA LEU A 252 1.89 -17.69 25.24
C LEU A 252 0.81 -17.24 24.25
N SER A 253 -0.45 -17.19 24.69
CA SER A 253 -1.51 -16.55 23.90
C SER A 253 -1.10 -15.12 23.55
N PHE A 254 -1.51 -14.62 22.35
CA PHE A 254 -1.24 -13.26 21.91
C PHE A 254 -1.46 -12.20 23.02
N TRP A 255 -2.59 -12.26 23.70
CA TRP A 255 -2.90 -11.31 24.78
C TRP A 255 -1.98 -11.42 26.00
N GLN A 256 -1.54 -12.62 26.33
CA GLN A 256 -0.58 -12.84 27.42
C GLN A 256 0.80 -12.30 27.04
N PHE A 257 1.23 -12.52 25.79
CA PHE A 257 2.48 -11.98 25.26
C PHE A 257 2.46 -10.46 25.25
N VAL A 258 1.41 -9.83 24.73
CA VAL A 258 1.27 -8.36 24.67
C VAL A 258 1.26 -7.76 26.09
N LYS A 259 0.60 -8.40 27.05
CA LYS A 259 0.62 -7.94 28.47
C LYS A 259 2.03 -8.02 29.07
N LYS A 260 2.80 -9.05 28.75
CA LYS A 260 4.14 -9.31 29.30
C LYS A 260 5.22 -8.46 28.63
N SER A 261 5.17 -8.26 27.31
CA SER A 261 6.17 -7.53 26.53
C SER A 261 5.92 -6.02 26.51
N ARG A 262 6.68 -5.28 27.35
CA ARG A 262 6.63 -3.81 27.37
C ARG A 262 7.23 -3.18 26.11
N SER A 263 8.28 -3.80 25.54
CA SER A 263 8.93 -3.32 24.31
C SER A 263 8.00 -3.40 23.12
N SER A 264 7.33 -4.54 22.90
CA SER A 264 6.37 -4.72 21.80
C SER A 264 5.19 -3.76 21.86
N ARG A 265 4.67 -3.48 23.08
CA ARG A 265 3.61 -2.46 23.24
C ARG A 265 4.09 -1.05 22.90
N ARG A 266 5.31 -0.67 23.30
CA ARG A 266 5.89 0.64 22.95
C ARG A 266 6.15 0.76 21.46
N ALA A 267 6.70 -0.28 20.84
CA ALA A 267 6.92 -0.35 19.40
C ALA A 267 5.60 -0.19 18.64
N PHE A 268 4.54 -0.88 19.10
CA PHE A 268 3.20 -0.78 18.53
C PHE A 268 2.63 0.65 18.63
N VAL A 269 2.66 1.26 19.82
CA VAL A 269 2.14 2.63 20.02
C VAL A 269 2.91 3.65 19.18
N ILE A 270 4.24 3.54 19.10
CA ILE A 270 5.04 4.46 18.30
C ILE A 270 4.66 4.35 16.82
N ASN A 271 4.54 3.14 16.30
CA ASN A 271 4.19 2.94 14.90
C ASN A 271 2.73 3.34 14.60
N LEU A 272 1.82 3.10 15.55
CA LEU A 272 0.43 3.56 15.47
C LEU A 272 0.35 5.09 15.32
N VAL A 273 1.09 5.84 16.14
CA VAL A 273 1.11 7.30 16.04
C VAL A 273 1.74 7.77 14.73
N VAL A 274 2.85 7.15 14.31
CA VAL A 274 3.54 7.50 13.07
C VAL A 274 2.67 7.23 11.85
N MET A 275 1.98 6.08 11.78
CA MET A 275 1.06 5.76 10.67
C MET A 275 -0.16 6.69 10.65
N THR A 276 -0.76 6.96 11.80
CA THR A 276 -1.88 7.92 11.89
C THR A 276 -1.44 9.30 11.42
N ALA A 277 -0.31 9.79 11.92
CA ALA A 277 0.24 11.08 11.54
C ALA A 277 0.59 11.16 10.05
N ALA A 278 1.07 10.07 9.45
CA ALA A 278 1.34 9.99 8.03
C ALA A 278 0.07 10.24 7.20
N VAL A 279 -1.04 9.58 7.51
CA VAL A 279 -2.31 9.77 6.78
C VAL A 279 -2.78 11.23 6.85
N PHE A 280 -2.73 11.83 8.04
CA PHE A 280 -3.21 13.20 8.25
C PHE A 280 -2.29 14.30 7.70
N GLN A 281 -1.12 13.96 7.14
CA GLN A 281 -0.33 14.88 6.31
C GLN A 281 -0.96 15.14 4.92
N GLY A 282 -2.02 14.41 4.53
CA GLY A 282 -2.95 14.78 3.48
C GLY A 282 -2.60 14.35 2.06
N LEU A 283 -1.59 13.49 1.80
CA LEU A 283 -1.28 13.07 0.43
C LEU A 283 -2.47 12.40 -0.28
N ILE A 284 -3.22 11.54 0.42
CA ILE A 284 -4.39 10.87 -0.15
C ILE A 284 -5.46 11.86 -0.63
N VAL A 285 -5.57 12.99 0.06
CA VAL A 285 -6.47 14.08 -0.34
C VAL A 285 -6.01 14.69 -1.67
N VAL A 286 -4.72 14.99 -1.79
CA VAL A 286 -4.16 15.55 -3.04
C VAL A 286 -4.33 14.59 -4.21
N GLN A 287 -4.23 13.28 -3.98
CA GLN A 287 -4.45 12.28 -5.03
C GLN A 287 -5.91 12.23 -5.50
N ILE A 288 -6.88 12.26 -4.57
CA ILE A 288 -8.30 12.12 -4.88
C ILE A 288 -8.92 13.44 -5.36
N TYR A 289 -8.40 14.57 -4.89
CA TYR A 289 -8.87 15.91 -5.29
C TYR A 289 -7.87 16.61 -6.21
N ALA A 290 -7.07 15.86 -6.99
CA ALA A 290 -6.01 16.43 -7.82
C ALA A 290 -6.53 17.45 -8.84
N GLU A 291 -7.58 17.12 -9.59
CA GLU A 291 -8.11 18.02 -10.61
C GLU A 291 -8.71 19.31 -10.03
N PRO A 292 -9.62 19.29 -9.04
CA PRO A 292 -10.10 20.53 -8.42
C PRO A 292 -8.98 21.34 -7.78
N LEU A 293 -7.99 20.70 -7.15
CA LEU A 293 -6.88 21.36 -6.53
C LEU A 293 -5.99 22.08 -7.56
N PHE A 294 -5.60 21.41 -8.65
CA PHE A 294 -4.78 22.02 -9.70
C PHE A 294 -5.53 23.10 -10.47
N SER A 295 -6.84 22.97 -10.66
CA SER A 295 -7.68 24.01 -11.26
C SER A 295 -7.65 25.30 -10.47
N GLU A 296 -7.66 25.24 -9.14
CA GLU A 296 -7.57 26.40 -8.26
C GLU A 296 -6.12 26.90 -8.12
N ALA A 297 -5.18 25.97 -7.91
CA ALA A 297 -3.79 26.31 -7.59
C ALA A 297 -3.00 26.85 -8.79
N ILE A 298 -3.29 26.38 -10.00
CA ILE A 298 -2.56 26.73 -11.23
C ILE A 298 -3.56 26.96 -12.38
N PRO A 299 -4.35 28.05 -12.35
CA PRO A 299 -5.39 28.29 -13.36
C PRO A 299 -4.84 28.45 -14.81
N THR A 300 -3.55 28.70 -14.94
CA THR A 300 -2.89 28.88 -16.24
C THR A 300 -2.49 27.58 -16.93
N ALA A 301 -2.48 26.46 -16.22
CA ALA A 301 -2.12 25.16 -16.76
C ALA A 301 -3.31 24.19 -16.80
N SER A 302 -3.26 23.21 -17.69
CA SER A 302 -4.28 22.13 -17.71
C SER A 302 -4.23 21.32 -16.43
N PRO A 303 -5.33 21.23 -15.65
CA PRO A 303 -5.38 20.40 -14.44
C PRO A 303 -5.03 18.94 -14.71
N SER A 304 -5.46 18.43 -15.87
CA SER A 304 -5.16 17.05 -16.31
C SER A 304 -3.66 16.85 -16.52
N PHE A 305 -2.98 17.75 -17.18
CA PHE A 305 -1.53 17.69 -17.35
C PHE A 305 -0.81 17.75 -16.01
N CYS A 306 -1.22 18.65 -15.12
CA CYS A 306 -0.64 18.75 -13.77
C CYS A 306 -0.83 17.44 -12.95
N SER A 307 -1.99 16.81 -13.06
CA SER A 307 -2.26 15.53 -12.38
C SER A 307 -1.41 14.37 -12.93
N VAL A 308 -1.18 14.34 -14.24
CA VAL A 308 -0.25 13.38 -14.86
C VAL A 308 1.17 13.60 -14.35
N MET A 309 1.63 14.84 -14.29
CA MET A 309 2.96 15.17 -13.73
C MET A 309 3.06 14.81 -12.25
N LEU A 310 1.97 14.92 -11.47
CA LEU A 310 1.93 14.45 -10.09
C LEU A 310 2.23 12.95 -9.99
N ALA A 311 1.60 12.13 -10.84
CA ALA A 311 1.86 10.68 -10.84
C ALA A 311 3.31 10.37 -11.22
N VAL A 312 3.88 11.07 -12.20
CA VAL A 312 5.29 10.92 -12.58
C VAL A 312 6.22 11.32 -11.43
N ALA A 313 5.96 12.46 -10.79
CA ALA A 313 6.74 12.91 -9.64
C ALA A 313 6.70 11.92 -8.47
N MET A 314 5.54 11.34 -8.18
CA MET A 314 5.38 10.33 -7.15
C MET A 314 6.10 9.02 -7.50
N ALA A 315 6.08 8.59 -8.76
CA ALA A 315 6.84 7.42 -9.21
C ALA A 315 8.35 7.61 -9.04
N ILE A 316 8.86 8.78 -9.42
CA ILE A 316 10.27 9.16 -9.20
C ILE A 316 10.59 9.19 -7.71
N ALA A 317 9.74 9.80 -6.90
CA ALA A 317 9.91 9.86 -5.45
C ALA A 317 9.91 8.48 -4.80
N GLY A 318 9.08 7.55 -5.27
CA GLY A 318 9.06 6.16 -4.80
C GLY A 318 10.39 5.44 -5.04
N ILE A 319 10.99 5.63 -6.21
CA ILE A 319 12.33 5.10 -6.53
C ILE A 319 13.40 5.72 -5.61
N ILE A 320 13.37 7.04 -5.46
CA ILE A 320 14.29 7.75 -4.56
C ILE A 320 14.12 7.29 -3.12
N ALA A 321 12.88 7.12 -2.66
CA ALA A 321 12.56 6.67 -1.30
C ALA A 321 13.16 5.29 -1.00
N ALA A 322 13.09 4.35 -1.94
CA ALA A 322 13.66 3.02 -1.79
C ALA A 322 15.18 3.09 -1.52
N PHE A 323 15.92 3.89 -2.30
CA PHE A 323 17.35 4.09 -2.08
C PHE A 323 17.67 4.87 -0.80
N LEU A 324 16.93 5.96 -0.53
CA LEU A 324 17.19 6.79 0.64
C LEU A 324 16.92 6.06 1.96
N THR A 325 15.93 5.17 1.99
CA THR A 325 15.61 4.38 3.19
C THR A 325 16.79 3.52 3.61
N ASP A 326 17.53 2.96 2.65
CA ASP A 326 18.69 2.11 2.93
C ASP A 326 19.97 2.92 3.20
N ILE A 327 20.10 4.12 2.61
CA ILE A 327 21.31 4.95 2.76
C ILE A 327 21.21 5.83 4.00
N ALA A 328 20.12 6.58 4.17
CA ALA A 328 19.98 7.58 5.23
C ALA A 328 19.51 6.99 6.57
N GLY A 329 18.85 5.83 6.56
CA GLY A 329 18.19 5.27 7.73
C GLY A 329 16.75 5.76 7.90
N ARG A 330 16.01 5.06 8.76
CA ARG A 330 14.55 5.25 8.90
C ARG A 330 14.21 6.51 9.67
N ARG A 331 14.92 6.76 10.76
CA ARG A 331 14.66 7.92 11.63
C ARG A 331 15.02 9.26 10.98
N PRO A 332 16.24 9.49 10.44
CA PRO A 332 16.57 10.75 9.77
C PRO A 332 15.65 11.02 8.58
N LEU A 333 15.38 9.97 7.78
CA LEU A 333 14.51 10.11 6.60
C LEU A 333 13.10 10.59 6.99
N MET A 334 12.51 10.01 8.05
CA MET A 334 11.20 10.41 8.54
C MET A 334 11.18 11.86 9.03
N ILE A 335 12.23 12.29 9.74
CA ILE A 335 12.35 13.66 10.28
C ILE A 335 12.47 14.67 9.14
N TYR A 336 13.49 14.51 8.28
CA TYR A 336 13.78 15.50 7.24
C TYR A 336 12.70 15.57 6.16
N ALA A 337 12.14 14.42 5.78
CA ALA A 337 11.05 14.38 4.81
C ALA A 337 9.76 15.00 5.39
N SER A 338 9.40 14.74 6.65
CA SER A 338 8.26 15.41 7.28
C SER A 338 8.48 16.92 7.46
N LEU A 339 9.71 17.38 7.75
CA LEU A 339 10.03 18.81 7.75
C LEU A 339 9.86 19.42 6.34
N GLY A 340 10.37 18.75 5.30
CA GLY A 340 10.22 19.20 3.92
C GLY A 340 8.76 19.25 3.48
N THR A 341 7.96 18.24 3.87
CA THR A 341 6.51 18.21 3.67
C THR A 341 5.83 19.39 4.35
N GLY A 342 6.16 19.64 5.63
CA GLY A 342 5.60 20.76 6.40
C GLY A 342 5.92 22.11 5.81
N ILE A 343 7.18 22.35 5.40
CA ILE A 343 7.59 23.58 4.73
C ILE A 343 6.85 23.76 3.41
N SER A 344 6.75 22.70 2.61
CA SER A 344 6.04 22.75 1.32
C SER A 344 4.56 23.07 1.50
N CYS A 345 3.89 22.44 2.48
CA CYS A 345 2.49 22.72 2.81
C CYS A 345 2.32 24.15 3.34
N LEU A 346 3.27 24.68 4.13
CA LEU A 346 3.22 26.05 4.62
C LEU A 346 3.32 27.07 3.46
N VAL A 347 4.25 26.85 2.53
CA VAL A 347 4.37 27.69 1.33
C VAL A 347 3.11 27.63 0.48
N LEU A 348 2.56 26.42 0.25
CA LEU A 348 1.29 26.26 -0.49
C LEU A 348 0.13 26.95 0.20
N GLY A 349 -0.01 26.80 1.51
CA GLY A 349 -1.06 27.44 2.29
C GLY A 349 -1.00 28.97 2.19
N THR A 350 0.19 29.56 2.39
CA THR A 350 0.38 31.02 2.27
C THR A 350 0.16 31.50 0.84
N GLN A 351 0.63 30.76 -0.16
CA GLN A 351 0.49 31.14 -1.56
C GLN A 351 -0.97 31.10 -2.02
N LEU A 352 -1.72 30.04 -1.66
CA LEU A 352 -3.13 29.89 -2.02
C LEU A 352 -4.04 30.88 -1.30
N GLN A 353 -3.66 31.37 -0.13
CA GLN A 353 -4.46 32.34 0.63
C GLN A 353 -4.10 33.80 0.30
N LEU A 354 -2.83 34.11 0.16
CA LEU A 354 -2.34 35.50 0.04
C LEU A 354 -1.93 35.88 -1.38
N HIS A 355 -1.75 34.92 -2.28
CA HIS A 355 -1.33 35.10 -3.67
C HIS A 355 -0.10 36.04 -3.81
N TRP A 356 0.88 35.88 -2.86
CA TRP A 356 2.03 36.77 -2.73
C TRP A 356 3.10 36.58 -3.81
N GLY A 357 3.09 35.44 -4.48
CA GLY A 357 4.10 35.09 -5.48
C GLY A 357 3.50 34.64 -6.81
N PRO A 358 4.31 34.45 -7.84
CA PRO A 358 3.86 33.96 -9.12
C PRO A 358 3.39 32.48 -9.05
N THR A 359 2.51 32.08 -9.94
CA THR A 359 1.88 30.76 -9.97
C THR A 359 2.86 29.59 -10.13
N TRP A 360 4.06 29.83 -10.70
CA TRP A 360 5.08 28.78 -10.80
C TRP A 360 5.60 28.31 -9.43
N ILE A 361 5.58 29.18 -8.41
CA ILE A 361 5.94 28.78 -7.03
C ILE A 361 4.96 27.73 -6.54
N THR A 362 3.66 27.97 -6.72
CA THR A 362 2.62 26.99 -6.39
C THR A 362 2.87 25.67 -7.11
N ALA A 363 3.14 25.73 -8.43
CA ALA A 363 3.42 24.54 -9.23
C ALA A 363 4.60 23.74 -8.68
N VAL A 364 5.71 24.38 -8.36
CA VAL A 364 6.91 23.70 -7.82
C VAL A 364 6.62 23.03 -6.49
N PHE A 365 5.99 23.73 -5.56
CA PHE A 365 5.70 23.16 -4.22
C PHE A 365 4.57 22.12 -4.24
N MET A 366 3.66 22.16 -5.22
CA MET A 366 2.66 21.11 -5.45
C MET A 366 3.29 19.76 -5.82
N TYR A 367 4.49 19.73 -6.41
CA TYR A 367 5.23 18.50 -6.69
C TYR A 367 6.24 18.15 -5.60
N ILE A 368 6.90 19.14 -5.01
CA ILE A 368 7.86 18.89 -3.90
C ILE A 368 7.14 18.27 -2.70
N TYR A 369 5.94 18.74 -2.35
CA TYR A 369 5.18 18.23 -1.23
C TYR A 369 4.93 16.72 -1.31
N PRO A 370 4.31 16.16 -2.37
CA PRO A 370 4.10 14.73 -2.52
C PRO A 370 5.40 13.92 -2.59
N MET A 371 6.45 14.48 -3.20
CA MET A 371 7.77 13.84 -3.26
C MET A 371 8.39 13.70 -1.88
N MET A 372 8.41 14.78 -1.09
CA MET A 372 8.92 14.76 0.29
C MET A 372 8.11 13.81 1.16
N TYR A 373 6.77 13.88 1.05
CA TYR A 373 5.90 12.95 1.77
C TYR A 373 6.21 11.48 1.44
N THR A 374 6.33 11.15 0.15
CA THR A 374 6.59 9.78 -0.30
C THR A 374 7.92 9.25 0.23
N CYS A 375 8.97 10.08 0.26
CA CYS A 375 10.27 9.70 0.80
C CYS A 375 10.23 9.40 2.32
N GLY A 376 9.38 10.07 3.10
CA GLY A 376 9.30 9.91 4.55
C GLY A 376 8.04 9.18 5.00
N ALA A 377 6.97 9.96 5.21
CA ALA A 377 5.71 9.49 5.79
C ALA A 377 5.00 8.43 4.93
N GLY A 378 5.23 8.43 3.61
CA GLY A 378 4.67 7.44 2.69
C GLY A 378 5.40 6.09 2.70
N THR A 379 6.66 6.03 3.15
CA THR A 379 7.48 4.81 3.06
C THR A 379 7.91 4.29 4.42
N VAL A 380 8.46 5.15 5.28
CA VAL A 380 9.10 4.76 6.55
C VAL A 380 8.15 4.02 7.49
N PRO A 381 6.88 4.40 7.71
CA PRO A 381 5.99 3.69 8.62
C PRO A 381 5.78 2.21 8.25
N PHE A 382 5.69 1.90 6.94
CA PHE A 382 5.53 0.53 6.45
C PHE A 382 6.80 -0.30 6.62
N VAL A 383 7.98 0.33 6.43
CA VAL A 383 9.27 -0.32 6.70
C VAL A 383 9.40 -0.64 8.20
N LEU A 384 9.01 0.29 9.07
CA LEU A 384 9.00 0.07 10.52
C LEU A 384 8.06 -1.08 10.93
N VAL A 385 6.87 -1.21 10.32
CA VAL A 385 5.98 -2.37 10.54
C VAL A 385 6.69 -3.69 10.23
N ALA A 386 7.49 -3.72 9.16
CA ALA A 386 8.20 -4.93 8.75
C ALA A 386 9.38 -5.29 9.68
N GLU A 387 10.05 -4.29 10.28
CA GLU A 387 11.30 -4.45 11.01
C GLU A 387 11.16 -4.53 12.53
N ILE A 388 10.15 -3.86 13.12
CA ILE A 388 10.08 -3.63 14.57
C ILE A 388 9.48 -4.82 15.33
N PHE A 389 8.54 -5.56 14.72
CA PHE A 389 7.76 -6.54 15.45
C PHE A 389 8.39 -7.92 15.50
N LEU A 390 8.35 -8.53 16.68
CA LEU A 390 8.69 -9.93 16.87
C LEU A 390 7.73 -10.85 16.09
N PRO A 391 8.21 -12.00 15.57
CA PRO A 391 7.40 -12.91 14.74
C PRO A 391 6.06 -13.28 15.35
N GLU A 392 6.00 -13.46 16.68
CA GLU A 392 4.82 -13.91 17.43
C GLU A 392 3.65 -12.92 17.39
N VAL A 393 3.94 -11.62 17.23
CA VAL A 393 2.93 -10.55 17.24
C VAL A 393 2.85 -9.78 15.93
N LYS A 394 3.80 -9.99 15.02
CA LYS A 394 3.96 -9.23 13.77
C LYS A 394 2.70 -9.23 12.93
N SER A 395 2.10 -10.40 12.70
CA SER A 395 0.93 -10.55 11.84
C SER A 395 -0.27 -9.73 12.38
N ILE A 396 -0.57 -9.90 13.67
CA ILE A 396 -1.74 -9.24 14.29
C ILE A 396 -1.52 -7.74 14.41
N PHE A 397 -0.32 -7.29 14.84
CA PHE A 397 -0.02 -5.87 14.95
C PHE A 397 -0.02 -5.18 13.59
N SER A 398 0.56 -5.81 12.56
CA SER A 398 0.54 -5.27 11.20
C SER A 398 -0.89 -5.14 10.68
N MET A 399 -1.74 -6.14 10.90
CA MET A 399 -3.15 -6.09 10.52
C MET A 399 -3.87 -4.92 11.20
N ILE A 400 -3.74 -4.77 12.53
CA ILE A 400 -4.38 -3.67 13.27
C ILE A 400 -3.92 -2.30 12.76
N LEU A 401 -2.63 -2.14 12.46
CA LEU A 401 -2.08 -0.89 11.95
C LEU A 401 -2.60 -0.55 10.55
N ILE A 402 -2.74 -1.55 9.67
CA ILE A 402 -3.30 -1.35 8.33
C ILE A 402 -4.80 -1.04 8.41
N GLU A 403 -5.54 -1.70 9.30
CA GLU A 403 -6.95 -1.38 9.53
C GLU A 403 -7.12 0.05 10.05
N LEU A 404 -6.29 0.46 11.01
CA LEU A 404 -6.29 1.84 11.48
C LEU A 404 -5.99 2.85 10.37
N LEU A 405 -5.06 2.52 9.46
CA LEU A 405 -4.75 3.36 8.29
C LEU A 405 -6.00 3.59 7.43
N TRP A 406 -6.79 2.55 7.18
CA TRP A 406 -8.05 2.69 6.43
C TRP A 406 -9.10 3.50 7.18
N VAL A 407 -9.21 3.35 8.51
CA VAL A 407 -10.08 4.21 9.33
C VAL A 407 -9.65 5.67 9.22
N CYS A 408 -8.36 5.96 9.35
CA CYS A 408 -7.83 7.33 9.23
C CYS A 408 -8.05 7.90 7.81
N ASN A 409 -7.87 7.09 6.77
CA ASN A 409 -8.16 7.49 5.39
C ASN A 409 -9.64 7.83 5.19
N PHE A 410 -10.54 7.01 5.75
CA PHE A 410 -11.97 7.34 5.73
C PHE A 410 -12.26 8.68 6.40
N ILE A 411 -11.73 8.89 7.61
CA ILE A 411 -11.97 10.10 8.38
C ILE A 411 -11.50 11.36 7.63
N ILE A 412 -10.24 11.35 7.15
CA ILE A 412 -9.69 12.51 6.46
C ILE A 412 -10.45 12.84 5.18
N LEU A 413 -10.76 11.83 4.37
CA LEU A 413 -11.46 12.02 3.09
C LEU A 413 -12.93 12.44 3.29
N PHE A 414 -13.60 11.90 4.31
CA PHE A 414 -14.99 12.25 4.61
C PHE A 414 -15.13 13.69 5.12
N ILE A 415 -14.22 14.11 6.00
CA ILE A 415 -14.22 15.46 6.60
C ILE A 415 -13.70 16.51 5.60
N PHE A 416 -12.90 16.09 4.61
CA PHE A 416 -12.18 17.02 3.75
C PHE A 416 -13.09 17.96 2.95
N ASN A 417 -14.12 17.45 2.29
CA ASN A 417 -15.01 18.28 1.46
C ASN A 417 -15.76 19.35 2.27
N PRO A 418 -16.42 19.04 3.40
CA PRO A 418 -17.00 20.07 4.25
C PRO A 418 -15.97 21.05 4.84
N LEU A 419 -14.77 20.55 5.22
CA LEU A 419 -13.69 21.40 5.72
C LEU A 419 -13.22 22.37 4.64
N LEU A 420 -12.98 21.89 3.41
CA LEU A 420 -12.55 22.70 2.27
C LEU A 420 -13.54 23.81 1.99
N LYS A 421 -14.86 23.53 2.01
CA LYS A 421 -15.90 24.52 1.81
C LYS A 421 -16.00 25.56 2.91
N ALA A 422 -15.71 25.16 4.16
CA ALA A 422 -15.75 26.06 5.31
C ALA A 422 -14.55 27.02 5.36
N VAL A 423 -13.34 26.55 5.03
CA VAL A 423 -12.10 27.32 5.28
C VAL A 423 -11.27 27.58 4.03
N GLY A 424 -11.52 26.90 2.90
CA GLY A 424 -10.77 27.00 1.65
C GLY A 424 -9.45 26.21 1.67
N TRP A 425 -8.72 26.22 0.55
CA TRP A 425 -7.50 25.45 0.35
C TRP A 425 -6.34 25.89 1.23
N GLY A 426 -6.14 27.22 1.40
CA GLY A 426 -5.02 27.75 2.18
C GLY A 426 -4.95 27.20 3.62
N PRO A 427 -6.00 27.41 4.44
CA PRO A 427 -6.05 26.89 5.81
C PRO A 427 -5.92 25.37 5.92
N VAL A 428 -6.41 24.60 4.94
CA VAL A 428 -6.23 23.15 4.91
C VAL A 428 -4.74 22.79 4.82
N PHE A 429 -3.98 23.44 3.95
CA PHE A 429 -2.54 23.23 3.87
C PHE A 429 -1.79 23.65 5.13
N TYR A 430 -2.28 24.64 5.89
CA TYR A 430 -1.70 24.96 7.20
C TYR A 430 -1.92 23.82 8.22
N ILE A 431 -3.08 23.15 8.18
CA ILE A 431 -3.33 21.96 9.02
C ILE A 431 -2.35 20.85 8.65
N PHE A 432 -2.15 20.57 7.36
CA PHE A 432 -1.19 19.57 6.90
C PHE A 432 0.24 19.94 7.29
N ALA A 433 0.61 21.21 7.21
CA ALA A 433 1.92 21.70 7.64
C ALA A 433 2.13 21.47 9.14
N ALA A 434 1.17 21.87 9.98
CA ALA A 434 1.24 21.68 11.43
C ALA A 434 1.40 20.20 11.80
N LEU A 435 0.61 19.31 11.19
CA LEU A 435 0.69 17.87 11.43
C LEU A 435 2.02 17.27 10.95
N SER A 436 2.58 17.77 9.84
CA SER A 436 3.89 17.34 9.34
C SER A 436 5.00 17.75 10.30
N PHE A 437 4.99 18.98 10.83
CA PHE A 437 5.96 19.42 11.84
C PHE A 437 5.83 18.64 13.15
N LEU A 438 4.60 18.37 13.61
CA LEU A 438 4.37 17.51 14.77
C LEU A 438 4.91 16.10 14.55
N THR A 439 4.74 15.56 13.35
CA THR A 439 5.29 14.24 12.96
C THR A 439 6.81 14.25 13.01
N ALA A 440 7.46 15.30 12.51
CA ALA A 440 8.91 15.44 12.57
C ALA A 440 9.42 15.51 14.02
N ILE A 441 8.77 16.30 14.88
CA ILE A 441 9.09 16.42 16.31
C ILE A 441 8.88 15.06 17.00
N TYR A 442 7.74 14.40 16.78
CA TYR A 442 7.45 13.10 17.35
C TYR A 442 8.50 12.06 16.93
N SER A 443 8.85 12.02 15.65
CA SER A 443 9.85 11.10 15.11
C SER A 443 11.24 11.37 15.70
N PHE A 444 11.61 12.62 15.89
CA PHE A 444 12.86 13.00 16.54
C PHE A 444 12.95 12.50 17.98
N ILE A 445 11.82 12.56 18.71
CA ILE A 445 11.78 12.21 20.14
C ILE A 445 11.65 10.69 20.36
N PHE A 446 10.77 10.02 19.60
CA PHE A 446 10.31 8.67 19.94
C PHE A 446 10.78 7.58 18.97
N VAL A 447 10.96 7.87 17.68
CA VAL A 447 11.35 6.86 16.70
C VAL A 447 12.83 6.54 16.86
N PRO A 448 13.21 5.28 17.14
CA PRO A 448 14.63 4.88 17.14
C PRO A 448 15.11 4.68 15.72
N GLU A 449 16.43 4.66 15.53
CA GLU A 449 17.02 4.21 14.26
C GLU A 449 17.06 2.68 14.23
N THR A 450 16.53 2.10 13.15
CA THR A 450 16.41 0.64 12.99
C THR A 450 17.33 0.09 11.91
N LYS A 451 18.01 0.95 11.15
CA LYS A 451 18.86 0.55 10.04
C LYS A 451 19.94 -0.43 10.46
N GLY A 452 19.98 -1.60 9.80
CA GLY A 452 21.03 -2.61 9.99
C GLY A 452 20.97 -3.33 11.33
N LEU A 453 19.89 -3.19 12.09
CA LEU A 453 19.67 -3.89 13.35
C LEU A 453 18.74 -5.08 13.16
N ASP A 454 18.99 -6.16 13.86
CA ASP A 454 18.07 -7.28 13.96
C ASP A 454 16.88 -6.94 14.88
N VAL A 455 15.82 -7.73 14.79
CA VAL A 455 14.56 -7.47 15.52
C VAL A 455 14.78 -7.45 17.04
N GLU A 456 15.67 -8.30 17.56
CA GLU A 456 15.96 -8.38 19.00
C GLU A 456 16.68 -7.12 19.49
N ALA A 457 17.66 -6.62 18.74
CA ALA A 457 18.36 -5.38 19.05
C ALA A 457 17.39 -4.18 19.02
N ILE A 458 16.51 -4.13 18.00
CA ILE A 458 15.47 -3.10 17.90
C ILE A 458 14.54 -3.15 19.12
N GLN A 459 14.07 -4.35 19.52
CA GLN A 459 13.25 -4.50 20.71
C GLN A 459 13.98 -4.04 21.99
N GLY A 460 15.31 -4.25 22.06
CA GLY A 460 16.15 -3.75 23.13
C GLY A 460 16.14 -2.22 23.25
N LEU A 461 16.06 -1.48 22.13
CA LEU A 461 15.94 -0.01 22.14
C LEU A 461 14.62 0.46 22.77
N PHE A 462 13.53 -0.29 22.55
CA PHE A 462 12.22 0.01 23.16
C PHE A 462 12.13 -0.41 24.63
N ALA A 463 12.91 -1.40 25.07
CA ALA A 463 12.92 -1.85 26.45
C ALA A 463 13.65 -0.85 27.39
N LYS A 464 14.70 -0.19 26.93
CA LYS A 464 15.48 0.76 27.74
C LYS A 464 14.64 1.98 28.11
N LYS A 465 14.48 2.26 29.43
CA LYS A 465 14.06 3.58 29.92
C LYS A 465 15.14 4.59 29.49
N ARG A 466 14.78 5.65 28.81
CA ARG A 466 15.66 6.81 28.61
C ARG A 466 16.09 7.30 30.01
N LYS A 467 17.34 7.05 30.40
CA LYS A 467 17.92 7.76 31.55
C LYS A 467 17.99 9.23 31.18
N PRO A 468 17.53 10.15 32.02
CA PRO A 468 17.77 11.56 31.78
C PRO A 468 19.28 11.74 31.64
N LYS A 469 19.75 12.45 30.60
CA LYS A 469 21.15 12.89 30.53
C LYS A 469 21.38 13.77 31.75
N VAL A 470 22.08 13.22 32.72
CA VAL A 470 22.71 14.06 33.76
C VAL A 470 23.81 14.81 33.04
N ASN A 471 23.61 16.10 32.87
CA ASN A 471 24.64 17.01 32.37
C ASN A 471 25.78 16.95 33.38
N ALA A 472 26.96 16.48 32.95
CA ALA A 472 28.23 16.73 33.60
C ALA A 472 28.89 17.91 32.91
#